data_430cfd6d77e59e993b461211aee3451f
#
_entry.id   430cfd6d77e59e993b461211aee3451f
#
_cell.length_a   1.000
_cell.length_b   1.000
_cell.length_c   1.000
_cell.angle_alpha   90.00
_cell.angle_beta   90.00
_cell.angle_gamma   90.00
#
_symmetry.space_group_name_H-M   'P 1'
#
loop_
_entity.id
_entity.type
_entity.pdbx_description
1 polymer ?
#
loop_
_entity_poly.entity_id
_entity_poly.type
_entity_poly.pdbx_seq_one_letter_code
_entity_poly.pdbx_strand_id
1 'polypeptide(L)'
;MTVHHGHDDDDLGEDGKIAVPEHVQEAIRTLIRWSGDDPDREGLLDTPRRVARAWKEYCQGYGEDPASHLARQFEEVGGYNELVLLKDIPFQSHCEHHMAPIIGKAAIAYLPRDKVVGISKLARVLNAYARRLQIQERLTAEVATCIWDNLKPHGV
;
A
#
# COMPACT_ATOMS: atom_id res chain seq x y z
N MET A 1 -11.54 -10.46 -19.34
CA MET A 1 -10.85 -11.54 -18.60
C MET A 1 -11.02 -11.21 -17.13
N THR A 2 -12.02 -11.81 -16.49
CA THR A 2 -12.46 -11.48 -15.12
C THR A 2 -11.50 -12.18 -14.15
N VAL A 3 -10.65 -11.44 -13.49
CA VAL A 3 -9.82 -11.99 -12.41
C VAL A 3 -10.72 -12.13 -11.19
N HIS A 4 -11.11 -13.36 -10.86
CA HIS A 4 -11.72 -13.68 -9.58
C HIS A 4 -10.69 -13.41 -8.48
N HIS A 5 -10.88 -12.34 -7.73
CA HIS A 5 -10.29 -12.21 -6.41
C HIS A 5 -11.09 -13.13 -5.48
N GLY A 6 -10.63 -14.38 -5.36
CA GLY A 6 -11.01 -15.22 -4.25
C GLY A 6 -10.50 -14.53 -2.98
N HIS A 7 -11.41 -14.21 -2.05
CA HIS A 7 -11.05 -14.07 -0.65
C HIS A 7 -10.60 -15.47 -0.21
N ASP A 8 -9.29 -15.70 -0.28
CA ASP A 8 -8.70 -16.76 0.53
C ASP A 8 -8.87 -16.27 1.97
N ASP A 9 -9.74 -16.96 2.71
CA ASP A 9 -9.75 -16.88 4.17
C ASP A 9 -8.31 -17.12 4.59
N ASP A 10 -7.65 -16.09 5.16
CA ASP A 10 -6.27 -16.16 5.61
C ASP A 10 -6.22 -17.21 6.72
N ASP A 11 -5.95 -18.46 6.36
CA ASP A 11 -5.72 -19.55 7.30
C ASP A 11 -4.57 -19.11 8.19
N LEU A 12 -4.87 -18.88 9.46
CA LEU A 12 -3.86 -18.55 10.44
C LEU A 12 -3.06 -19.82 10.74
N GLY A 13 -1.74 -19.73 10.65
CA GLY A 13 -0.85 -20.77 11.10
C GLY A 13 -0.95 -20.98 12.62
N GLU A 14 -0.31 -22.04 13.12
CA GLU A 14 -0.31 -22.41 14.54
C GLU A 14 0.15 -21.29 15.50
N ASP A 15 0.89 -20.30 14.98
CA ASP A 15 1.37 -19.12 15.71
C ASP A 15 0.42 -17.92 15.65
N GLY A 16 -0.81 -18.10 15.13
CA GLY A 16 -1.81 -17.03 14.98
C GLY A 16 -1.48 -15.99 13.91
N LYS A 17 -0.48 -16.25 13.06
CA LYS A 17 -0.05 -15.40 11.96
C LYS A 17 -0.45 -16.03 10.63
N ILE A 18 -0.45 -15.22 9.57
CA ILE A 18 -0.75 -15.67 8.20
C ILE A 18 0.09 -16.91 7.86
N ALA A 19 -0.58 -17.99 7.50
CA ALA A 19 0.06 -19.19 7.01
C ALA A 19 0.75 -18.89 5.66
N VAL A 20 1.96 -19.36 5.51
CA VAL A 20 2.74 -19.17 4.28
C VAL A 20 2.78 -20.48 3.51
N PRO A 21 2.24 -20.54 2.28
CA PRO A 21 2.29 -21.73 1.45
C PRO A 21 3.73 -22.20 1.21
N GLU A 22 3.96 -23.52 1.19
CA GLU A 22 5.31 -24.08 1.05
C GLU A 22 5.99 -23.66 -0.26
N HIS A 23 5.25 -23.57 -1.36
CA HIS A 23 5.82 -23.13 -2.63
C HIS A 23 6.35 -21.68 -2.60
N VAL A 24 5.77 -20.81 -1.76
CA VAL A 24 6.27 -19.43 -1.56
C VAL A 24 7.56 -19.47 -0.75
N GLN A 25 7.62 -20.32 0.29
CA GLN A 25 8.84 -20.48 1.08
C GLN A 25 9.98 -21.05 0.23
N GLU A 26 9.70 -22.03 -0.64
CA GLU A 26 10.71 -22.62 -1.53
C GLU A 26 11.22 -21.62 -2.58
N ALA A 27 10.37 -20.73 -3.08
CA ALA A 27 10.82 -19.65 -3.95
C ALA A 27 11.86 -18.74 -3.26
N ILE A 28 11.66 -18.46 -1.97
CA ILE A 28 12.60 -17.64 -1.19
C ILE A 28 13.89 -18.44 -0.91
N ARG A 29 13.82 -19.74 -0.59
CA ARG A 29 15.02 -20.61 -0.46
C ARG A 29 15.82 -20.59 -1.77
N THR A 30 15.13 -20.65 -2.90
CA THR A 30 15.77 -20.57 -4.22
C THR A 30 16.50 -19.25 -4.42
N LEU A 31 15.92 -18.12 -4.01
CA LEU A 31 16.59 -16.82 -4.07
C LEU A 31 17.82 -16.76 -3.15
N ILE A 32 17.73 -17.34 -1.95
CA ILE A 32 18.87 -17.41 -1.02
C ILE A 32 20.02 -18.18 -1.66
N ARG A 33 19.75 -19.37 -2.23
CA ARG A 33 20.76 -20.18 -2.94
C ARG A 33 21.35 -19.42 -4.13
N TRP A 34 20.49 -18.76 -4.92
CA TRP A 34 20.92 -17.95 -6.06
C TRP A 34 21.85 -16.78 -5.65
N SER A 35 21.62 -16.22 -4.45
CA SER A 35 22.47 -15.18 -3.88
C SER A 35 23.81 -15.68 -3.37
N GLY A 36 24.02 -17.00 -3.34
CA GLY A 36 25.28 -17.64 -2.91
C GLY A 36 25.32 -18.02 -1.42
N ASP A 37 24.19 -18.01 -0.72
CA ASP A 37 24.10 -18.40 0.70
C ASP A 37 23.37 -19.75 0.85
N ASP A 38 23.54 -20.40 1.99
CA ASP A 38 22.91 -21.67 2.33
C ASP A 38 21.62 -21.43 3.13
N PRO A 39 20.42 -21.71 2.55
CA PRO A 39 19.15 -21.53 3.24
C PRO A 39 18.98 -22.46 4.45
N ASP A 40 19.76 -23.54 4.54
CA ASP A 40 19.64 -24.54 5.59
C ASP A 40 20.57 -24.25 6.78
N ARG A 41 21.41 -23.21 6.72
CA ARG A 41 22.17 -22.76 7.89
C ARG A 41 21.27 -22.19 8.98
N GLU A 42 21.62 -22.37 10.24
CA GLU A 42 20.82 -22.05 11.42
C GLU A 42 20.16 -20.65 11.36
N GLY A 43 20.90 -19.62 10.95
CA GLY A 43 20.40 -18.24 10.88
C GLY A 43 19.34 -18.00 9.80
N LEU A 44 19.18 -18.89 8.81
CA LEU A 44 18.26 -18.76 7.69
C LEU A 44 17.08 -19.73 7.70
N LEU A 45 17.00 -20.68 8.62
CA LEU A 45 15.93 -21.68 8.66
C LEU A 45 14.51 -21.07 8.64
N ASP A 46 14.31 -20.01 9.41
CA ASP A 46 13.02 -19.29 9.47
C ASP A 46 12.88 -18.17 8.43
N THR A 47 13.94 -17.82 7.73
CA THR A 47 13.95 -16.66 6.81
C THR A 47 12.92 -16.78 5.70
N PRO A 48 12.70 -17.93 5.03
CA PRO A 48 11.68 -18.04 4.00
C PRO A 48 10.29 -17.61 4.47
N ARG A 49 9.88 -18.10 5.62
CA ARG A 49 8.58 -17.78 6.22
C ARG A 49 8.50 -16.29 6.63
N ARG A 50 9.56 -15.77 7.24
CA ARG A 50 9.61 -14.35 7.67
C ARG A 50 9.56 -13.40 6.48
N VAL A 51 10.30 -13.68 5.42
CA VAL A 51 10.31 -12.87 4.20
C VAL A 51 8.95 -12.89 3.51
N ALA A 52 8.31 -14.06 3.40
CA ALA A 52 6.99 -14.15 2.79
C ALA A 52 5.92 -13.33 3.55
N ARG A 53 5.93 -13.40 4.88
CA ARG A 53 5.02 -12.59 5.71
C ARG A 53 5.29 -11.10 5.56
N ALA A 54 6.55 -10.69 5.64
CA ALA A 54 6.95 -9.30 5.44
C ALA A 54 6.52 -8.79 4.04
N TRP A 55 6.67 -9.63 3.02
CA TRP A 55 6.26 -9.30 1.66
C TRP A 55 4.76 -9.09 1.53
N LYS A 56 3.96 -9.94 2.16
CA LYS A 56 2.50 -9.78 2.22
C LYS A 56 2.12 -8.45 2.89
N GLU A 57 2.82 -8.08 3.98
CA GLU A 57 2.63 -6.82 4.66
C GLU A 57 3.05 -5.60 3.80
N TYR A 58 4.19 -5.69 3.10
CA TYR A 58 4.65 -4.63 2.20
C TYR A 58 3.67 -4.38 1.05
N CYS A 59 2.99 -5.42 0.60
CA CYS A 59 2.05 -5.38 -0.52
C CYS A 59 0.57 -5.39 -0.07
N GLN A 60 0.28 -5.11 1.19
CA GLN A 60 -1.10 -5.17 1.72
C GLN A 60 -2.09 -4.26 1.00
N GLY A 61 -1.61 -3.18 0.37
CA GLY A 61 -2.43 -2.26 -0.38
C GLY A 61 -3.18 -2.87 -1.58
N TYR A 62 -2.78 -4.07 -2.03
CA TYR A 62 -3.57 -4.80 -3.04
C TYR A 62 -4.89 -5.34 -2.49
N GLY A 63 -5.00 -5.55 -1.18
CA GLY A 63 -6.23 -5.97 -0.50
C GLY A 63 -7.11 -4.80 -0.02
N GLU A 64 -6.69 -3.55 -0.25
CA GLU A 64 -7.41 -2.36 0.20
C GLU A 64 -8.09 -1.64 -0.97
N ASP A 65 -9.30 -1.11 -0.72
CA ASP A 65 -9.91 -0.09 -1.59
C ASP A 65 -9.54 1.31 -1.08
N PRO A 66 -8.65 2.04 -1.77
CA PRO A 66 -8.22 3.37 -1.33
C PRO A 66 -9.37 4.38 -1.27
N ALA A 67 -10.40 4.25 -2.12
CA ALA A 67 -11.56 5.13 -2.14
C ALA A 67 -12.39 5.02 -0.85
N SER A 68 -12.42 3.83 -0.23
CA SER A 68 -13.13 3.61 1.04
C SER A 68 -12.67 4.54 2.16
N HIS A 69 -11.40 4.96 2.15
CA HIS A 69 -10.87 5.92 3.11
C HIS A 69 -11.50 7.31 2.97
N LEU A 70 -12.00 7.66 1.79
CA LEU A 70 -12.66 8.95 1.50
C LEU A 70 -14.19 8.89 1.66
N ALA A 71 -14.77 7.75 2.05
CA ALA A 71 -16.22 7.60 2.17
C ALA A 71 -16.84 8.51 3.23
N ARG A 72 -16.13 8.77 4.34
CA ARG A 72 -16.60 9.69 5.37
C ARG A 72 -16.20 11.12 5.03
N GLN A 73 -17.13 11.85 4.44
CA GLN A 73 -16.99 13.24 4.01
C GLN A 73 -17.80 14.18 4.91
N PHE A 74 -17.41 15.45 4.94
CA PHE A 74 -18.12 16.52 5.62
C PHE A 74 -18.58 17.53 4.55
N GLU A 75 -19.88 17.78 4.51
CA GLU A 75 -20.50 18.71 3.55
C GLU A 75 -20.62 20.13 4.10
N GLU A 76 -20.60 20.29 5.43
CA GLU A 76 -20.60 21.59 6.08
C GLU A 76 -19.20 22.24 6.00
N VAL A 77 -18.86 22.72 4.82
CA VAL A 77 -17.56 23.37 4.58
C VAL A 77 -17.56 24.84 5.09
N GLY A 78 -18.75 25.34 5.49
CA GLY A 78 -18.89 26.68 6.08
C GLY A 78 -18.34 27.84 5.21
N GLY A 79 -18.27 27.64 3.87
CA GLY A 79 -17.62 28.59 2.96
C GLY A 79 -16.10 28.48 2.94
N TYR A 80 -15.52 27.40 3.42
CA TYR A 80 -14.08 27.16 3.40
C TYR A 80 -13.58 26.99 1.95
N ASN A 81 -12.89 27.99 1.43
CA ASN A 81 -12.38 28.06 0.05
C ASN A 81 -10.85 27.96 0.00
N GLU A 82 -10.22 27.54 1.08
CA GLU A 82 -8.77 27.51 1.16
C GLU A 82 -8.22 26.13 0.76
N LEU A 83 -6.97 26.14 0.33
CA LEU A 83 -6.24 24.92 0.00
C LEU A 83 -6.05 24.03 1.23
N VAL A 84 -6.55 22.81 1.17
CA VAL A 84 -6.19 21.78 2.15
C VAL A 84 -4.85 21.20 1.73
N LEU A 85 -3.85 21.32 2.59
CA LEU A 85 -2.48 20.87 2.32
C LEU A 85 -1.97 20.00 3.47
N LEU A 86 -1.56 18.77 3.14
CA LEU A 86 -0.84 17.86 4.04
C LEU A 86 0.54 17.60 3.47
N LYS A 87 1.58 17.95 4.24
CA LYS A 87 2.99 17.81 3.84
C LYS A 87 3.72 16.78 4.68
N ASP A 88 4.88 16.40 4.20
CA ASP A 88 5.81 15.51 4.89
C ASP A 88 5.21 14.15 5.30
N ILE A 89 4.30 13.62 4.50
CA ILE A 89 3.67 12.33 4.73
C ILE A 89 4.71 11.25 4.44
N PRO A 90 5.23 10.53 5.44
CA PRO A 90 6.17 9.46 5.17
C PRO A 90 5.46 8.30 4.48
N PHE A 91 6.10 7.69 3.50
CA PHE A 91 5.59 6.49 2.86
C PHE A 91 6.72 5.52 2.51
N GLN A 92 6.34 4.25 2.41
CA GLN A 92 7.18 3.16 1.92
C GLN A 92 6.45 2.46 0.78
N SER A 93 7.18 2.09 -0.25
CA SER A 93 6.69 1.35 -1.40
C SER A 93 7.78 0.42 -1.92
N HIS A 94 7.49 -0.34 -2.96
CA HIS A 94 8.46 -1.19 -3.65
C HIS A 94 8.39 -0.93 -5.14
N CYS A 95 9.57 -0.74 -5.73
CA CYS A 95 9.71 -0.51 -7.17
C CYS A 95 9.25 -1.75 -7.94
N GLU A 96 8.36 -1.57 -8.92
CA GLU A 96 7.86 -2.70 -9.72
C GLU A 96 8.92 -3.36 -10.60
N HIS A 97 9.99 -2.64 -10.95
CA HIS A 97 11.04 -3.16 -11.83
C HIS A 97 12.03 -4.08 -11.11
N HIS A 98 12.34 -3.81 -9.85
CA HIS A 98 13.38 -4.52 -9.11
C HIS A 98 12.92 -5.04 -7.75
N MET A 99 11.68 -4.76 -7.36
CA MET A 99 11.13 -5.03 -6.02
C MET A 99 11.95 -4.39 -4.89
N ALA A 100 12.78 -3.43 -5.23
CA ALA A 100 13.59 -2.68 -4.26
C ALA A 100 12.72 -1.67 -3.49
N PRO A 101 13.02 -1.39 -2.20
CA PRO A 101 12.25 -0.44 -1.41
C PRO A 101 12.38 0.98 -1.96
N ILE A 102 11.26 1.71 -1.94
CA ILE A 102 11.17 3.14 -2.16
C ILE A 102 10.76 3.77 -0.83
N ILE A 103 11.58 4.67 -0.30
CA ILE A 103 11.30 5.38 0.95
C ILE A 103 11.26 6.86 0.61
N GLY A 104 10.17 7.54 0.99
CA GLY A 104 10.02 8.93 0.64
C GLY A 104 9.05 9.69 1.52
N LYS A 105 8.84 10.95 1.14
CA LYS A 105 7.82 11.82 1.69
C LYS A 105 6.96 12.37 0.56
N ALA A 106 5.66 12.47 0.80
CA ALA A 106 4.73 13.08 -0.14
C ALA A 106 4.09 14.33 0.45
N ALA A 107 3.59 15.18 -0.45
CA ALA A 107 2.66 16.24 -0.12
C ALA A 107 1.39 16.04 -0.96
N ILE A 108 0.24 16.24 -0.33
CA ILE A 108 -1.07 16.17 -0.99
C ILE A 108 -1.79 17.47 -0.71
N ALA A 109 -2.27 18.11 -1.78
CA ALA A 109 -3.08 19.30 -1.68
C ALA A 109 -4.33 19.15 -2.53
N TYR A 110 -5.46 19.69 -2.07
CA TYR A 110 -6.65 19.84 -2.89
C TYR A 110 -7.41 21.11 -2.51
N LEU A 111 -8.08 21.72 -3.47
CA LEU A 111 -8.96 22.86 -3.26
C LEU A 111 -10.40 22.36 -3.18
N PRO A 112 -11.03 22.34 -2.00
CA PRO A 112 -12.39 21.82 -1.84
C PRO A 112 -13.41 22.59 -2.69
N ARG A 113 -14.47 21.87 -3.12
CA ARG A 113 -15.68 22.49 -3.67
C ARG A 113 -16.80 22.40 -2.64
N ASP A 114 -17.35 21.24 -2.45
CA ASP A 114 -18.51 21.02 -1.58
C ASP A 114 -18.19 20.05 -0.43
N LYS A 115 -17.04 19.36 -0.50
CA LYS A 115 -16.72 18.25 0.40
C LYS A 115 -15.29 18.32 0.90
N VAL A 116 -15.12 18.05 2.18
CA VAL A 116 -13.82 17.88 2.81
C VAL A 116 -13.74 16.52 3.53
N VAL A 117 -12.54 16.03 3.67
CA VAL A 117 -12.24 14.84 4.47
C VAL A 117 -11.24 15.15 5.58
N GLY A 118 -11.25 14.34 6.62
CA GLY A 118 -10.23 14.45 7.64
C GLY A 118 -8.83 14.26 7.05
N ILE A 119 -7.87 15.08 7.46
CA ILE A 119 -6.49 15.12 6.92
C ILE A 119 -5.83 13.72 6.93
N SER A 120 -6.06 12.93 7.99
CA SER A 120 -5.54 11.55 8.09
C SER A 120 -6.02 10.61 6.96
N LYS A 121 -7.12 10.95 6.30
CA LYS A 121 -7.65 10.14 5.18
C LYS A 121 -6.76 10.24 3.94
N LEU A 122 -6.17 11.41 3.71
CA LEU A 122 -5.23 11.63 2.61
C LEU A 122 -3.99 10.75 2.76
N ALA A 123 -3.45 10.67 3.99
CA ALA A 123 -2.32 9.80 4.29
C ALA A 123 -2.66 8.30 4.12
N ARG A 124 -3.91 7.90 4.44
CA ARG A 124 -4.37 6.51 4.23
C ARG A 124 -4.50 6.17 2.76
N VAL A 125 -5.04 7.06 1.94
CA VAL A 125 -5.10 6.89 0.47
C VAL A 125 -3.70 6.71 -0.10
N LEU A 126 -2.76 7.58 0.29
CA LEU A 126 -1.36 7.44 -0.12
C LEU A 126 -0.80 6.07 0.28
N ASN A 127 -0.99 5.65 1.53
CA ASN A 127 -0.48 4.37 2.02
C ASN A 127 -1.07 3.17 1.26
N ALA A 128 -2.38 3.18 1.00
CA ALA A 128 -3.05 2.10 0.29
C ALA A 128 -2.50 1.92 -1.13
N TYR A 129 -2.17 3.00 -1.82
CA TYR A 129 -1.50 2.93 -3.13
C TYR A 129 0.01 2.66 -3.02
N ALA A 130 0.70 3.23 -2.04
CA ALA A 130 2.13 3.04 -1.87
C ALA A 130 2.49 1.59 -1.52
N ARG A 131 1.65 0.89 -0.74
CA ARG A 131 1.86 -0.52 -0.38
C ARG A 131 1.46 -1.49 -1.51
N ARG A 132 1.95 -1.19 -2.71
CA ARG A 132 1.86 -2.00 -3.94
C ARG A 132 3.21 -1.93 -4.65
N LEU A 133 3.38 -2.72 -5.70
CA LEU A 133 4.50 -2.52 -6.62
C LEU A 133 4.26 -1.26 -7.45
N GLN A 134 5.13 -0.25 -7.33
CA GLN A 134 4.90 1.09 -7.85
C GLN A 134 6.05 1.66 -8.66
N ILE A 135 5.71 2.70 -9.42
CA ILE A 135 6.63 3.74 -9.89
C ILE A 135 6.10 5.09 -9.38
N GLN A 136 6.97 6.06 -9.21
CA GLN A 136 6.61 7.35 -8.60
C GLN A 136 5.49 8.05 -9.36
N GLU A 137 5.55 8.04 -10.70
CA GLU A 137 4.58 8.71 -11.58
C GLU A 137 3.18 8.11 -11.43
N ARG A 138 3.08 6.78 -11.41
CA ARG A 138 1.80 6.09 -11.24
C ARG A 138 1.24 6.30 -9.84
N LEU A 139 2.06 6.17 -8.80
CA LEU A 139 1.63 6.42 -7.42
C LEU A 139 1.03 7.83 -7.29
N THR A 140 1.70 8.83 -7.84
CA THR A 140 1.23 10.22 -7.82
C THR A 140 -0.10 10.37 -8.54
N ALA A 141 -0.21 9.80 -9.74
CA ALA A 141 -1.44 9.88 -10.55
C ALA A 141 -2.62 9.15 -9.88
N GLU A 142 -2.39 7.95 -9.33
CA GLU A 142 -3.44 7.17 -8.65
C GLU A 142 -3.99 7.89 -7.42
N VAL A 143 -3.12 8.47 -6.59
CA VAL A 143 -3.53 9.25 -5.41
C VAL A 143 -4.34 10.48 -5.83
N ALA A 144 -3.85 11.25 -6.80
CA ALA A 144 -4.53 12.44 -7.28
C ALA A 144 -5.90 12.09 -7.90
N THR A 145 -5.96 11.05 -8.74
CA THR A 145 -7.20 10.60 -9.38
C THR A 145 -8.21 10.12 -8.33
N CYS A 146 -7.76 9.35 -7.33
CA CYS A 146 -8.64 8.88 -6.26
C CYS A 146 -9.29 10.06 -5.50
N ILE A 147 -8.51 11.07 -5.16
CA ILE A 147 -9.03 12.27 -4.48
C ILE A 147 -9.97 13.04 -5.41
N TRP A 148 -9.59 13.24 -6.67
CA TRP A 148 -10.40 13.91 -7.68
C TRP A 148 -11.76 13.24 -7.84
N ASP A 149 -11.78 11.93 -8.02
CA ASP A 149 -13.00 11.19 -8.31
C ASP A 149 -13.97 11.13 -7.14
N ASN A 150 -13.47 11.09 -5.93
CA ASN A 150 -14.29 10.94 -4.73
C ASN A 150 -14.73 12.28 -4.12
N LEU A 151 -13.91 13.32 -4.16
CA LEU A 151 -14.22 14.62 -3.57
C LEU A 151 -14.69 15.64 -4.58
N LYS A 152 -14.43 15.45 -5.88
CA LYS A 152 -14.74 16.40 -6.96
C LYS A 152 -14.28 17.83 -6.64
N PRO A 153 -13.02 18.03 -6.21
CA PRO A 153 -12.51 19.34 -5.83
C PRO A 153 -12.34 20.25 -7.04
N HIS A 154 -11.96 21.52 -6.81
CA HIS A 154 -11.57 22.43 -7.89
C HIS A 154 -10.19 22.08 -8.48
N GLY A 155 -9.32 21.42 -7.69
CA GLY A 155 -8.00 20.97 -8.09
C GLY A 155 -7.39 20.02 -7.05
N VAL A 156 -6.46 19.21 -7.51
CA VAL A 156 -5.63 18.30 -6.69
C VAL A 156 -4.18 18.47 -7.12
#